data_8344eec71c99a83a219559cd30ab064b
#
_entry.id   8344eec71c99a83a219559cd30ab064b
#
_cell.length_a   1.000
_cell.length_b   1.000
_cell.length_c   1.000
_cell.angle_alpha   90.00
_cell.angle_beta   90.00
_cell.angle_gamma   90.00
#
_symmetry.space_group_name_H-M   'P 1'
#
loop_
_entity.id
_entity.type
_entity.pdbx_description
1 polymer ?
#
loop_
_entity_poly.entity_id
_entity_poly.type
_entity_poly.pdbx_seq_one_letter_code
_entity_poly.pdbx_strand_id
1 'polypeptide(L)'
;MAKVPLISVVDDDESVRESLDGLFRSVGFAVKVFASAEEFLSSNHHCAIDCLLLDVRLPGMNGIELHRHLVANHCEIPVVFITAHGSEEAVRSQALRNGAVDYLIKPLSEDTVLNAVHKALRAKRDNQR
;
A
#
# COMPACT_ATOMS: atom_id res chain seq x y z
N MET A 1 -13.27 -11.29 -18.94
CA MET A 1 -13.45 -11.58 -17.50
C MET A 1 -12.72 -10.56 -16.65
N ALA A 2 -13.38 -10.07 -15.65
CA ALA A 2 -12.74 -9.15 -14.71
C ALA A 2 -11.73 -9.91 -13.85
N LYS A 3 -10.52 -9.41 -13.80
CA LYS A 3 -9.47 -9.97 -12.96
C LYS A 3 -9.71 -9.55 -11.52
N VAL A 4 -9.55 -10.47 -10.56
CA VAL A 4 -9.64 -10.15 -9.15
C VAL A 4 -8.44 -9.27 -8.76
N PRO A 5 -8.66 -8.07 -8.21
CA PRO A 5 -7.55 -7.23 -7.78
C PRO A 5 -6.73 -7.89 -6.68
N LEU A 6 -5.40 -7.74 -6.76
CA LEU A 6 -4.47 -8.22 -5.76
C LEU A 6 -3.94 -7.03 -4.97
N ILE A 7 -4.20 -7.03 -3.68
CA ILE A 7 -3.77 -5.99 -2.75
C ILE A 7 -2.64 -6.55 -1.89
N SER A 8 -1.54 -5.82 -1.78
CA SER A 8 -0.48 -6.18 -0.84
C SER A 8 -0.44 -5.20 0.31
N VAL A 9 -0.14 -5.71 1.51
CA VAL A 9 -0.04 -4.93 2.73
C VAL A 9 1.33 -5.16 3.34
N VAL A 10 2.05 -4.07 3.60
CA VAL A 10 3.35 -4.13 4.29
C VAL A 10 3.22 -3.33 5.58
N ASP A 11 3.20 -4.03 6.71
CA ASP A 11 3.07 -3.45 8.05
C ASP A 11 3.67 -4.41 9.05
N ASP A 12 4.46 -3.92 9.99
CA ASP A 12 5.11 -4.79 10.99
C ASP A 12 4.17 -5.20 12.12
N ASP A 13 2.98 -4.62 12.20
CA ASP A 13 1.97 -4.95 13.21
C ASP A 13 1.07 -6.08 12.69
N GLU A 14 1.16 -7.26 13.32
CA GLU A 14 0.37 -8.42 12.93
C GLU A 14 -1.13 -8.16 12.96
N SER A 15 -1.61 -7.41 13.97
CA SER A 15 -3.04 -7.14 14.07
C SER A 15 -3.55 -6.27 12.92
N VAL A 16 -2.73 -5.34 12.44
CA VAL A 16 -3.08 -4.53 11.27
C VAL A 16 -3.13 -5.41 10.02
N ARG A 17 -2.13 -6.28 9.84
CA ARG A 17 -2.12 -7.20 8.70
C ARG A 17 -3.35 -8.10 8.69
N GLU A 18 -3.70 -8.67 9.83
CA GLU A 18 -4.88 -9.55 9.94
C GLU A 18 -6.17 -8.81 9.66
N SER A 19 -6.33 -7.61 10.21
CA SER A 19 -7.53 -6.79 9.99
C SER A 19 -7.71 -6.45 8.52
N LEU A 20 -6.65 -6.02 7.86
CA LEU A 20 -6.72 -5.62 6.46
C LEU A 20 -6.91 -6.84 5.55
N ASP A 21 -6.25 -7.96 5.85
CA ASP A 21 -6.45 -9.19 5.11
C ASP A 21 -7.93 -9.61 5.15
N GLY A 22 -8.52 -9.62 6.34
CA GLY A 22 -9.93 -9.97 6.50
C GLY A 22 -10.86 -9.02 5.75
N LEU A 23 -10.60 -7.72 5.86
CA LEU A 23 -11.42 -6.71 5.20
C LEU A 23 -11.38 -6.89 3.67
N PHE A 24 -10.20 -6.99 3.08
CA PHE A 24 -10.08 -7.07 1.63
C PHE A 24 -10.67 -8.38 1.09
N ARG A 25 -10.47 -9.48 1.78
CA ARG A 25 -11.09 -10.76 1.38
C ARG A 25 -12.60 -10.69 1.45
N SER A 26 -13.14 -9.98 2.44
CA SER A 26 -14.59 -9.86 2.60
C SER A 26 -15.26 -9.12 1.44
N VAL A 27 -14.52 -8.29 0.74
CA VAL A 27 -15.05 -7.55 -0.42
C VAL A 27 -14.57 -8.15 -1.76
N GLY A 28 -13.96 -9.34 -1.72
CA GLY A 28 -13.65 -10.08 -2.94
C GLY A 28 -12.26 -9.86 -3.52
N PHE A 29 -11.36 -9.18 -2.80
CA PHE A 29 -9.98 -8.98 -3.27
C PHE A 29 -9.08 -10.15 -2.87
N ALA A 30 -8.05 -10.39 -3.65
CA ALA A 30 -6.94 -11.25 -3.23
C ALA A 30 -5.95 -10.41 -2.43
N VAL A 31 -5.32 -11.00 -1.42
CA VAL A 31 -4.45 -10.26 -0.50
C VAL A 31 -3.17 -11.03 -0.23
N LYS A 32 -2.05 -10.30 -0.17
CA LYS A 32 -0.78 -10.81 0.36
C LYS A 32 -0.31 -9.84 1.43
N VAL A 33 0.18 -10.36 2.55
CA VAL A 33 0.64 -9.53 3.66
C VAL A 33 2.12 -9.80 3.94
N PHE A 34 2.84 -8.76 4.33
CA PHE A 34 4.28 -8.81 4.60
C PHE A 34 4.59 -8.01 5.85
N ALA A 35 5.55 -8.49 6.62
CA ALA A 35 5.94 -7.86 7.87
C ALA A 35 7.03 -6.79 7.67
N SER A 36 7.68 -6.75 6.53
CA SER A 36 8.78 -5.82 6.26
C SER A 36 8.87 -5.48 4.77
N ALA A 37 9.55 -4.39 4.47
CA ALA A 37 9.84 -4.00 3.09
C ALA A 37 10.74 -5.04 2.41
N GLU A 38 11.72 -5.56 3.14
CA GLU A 38 12.63 -6.56 2.62
C GLU A 38 11.90 -7.85 2.22
N GLU A 39 10.94 -8.28 3.05
CA GLU A 39 10.13 -9.44 2.76
C GLU A 39 9.30 -9.23 1.49
N PHE A 40 8.71 -8.04 1.34
CA PHE A 40 7.96 -7.69 0.14
C PHE A 40 8.84 -7.75 -1.11
N LEU A 41 10.02 -7.15 -1.07
CA LEU A 41 10.93 -7.11 -2.21
C LEU A 41 11.45 -8.51 -2.58
N SER A 42 11.55 -9.41 -1.61
CA SER A 42 11.98 -10.79 -1.84
C SER A 42 10.89 -11.67 -2.44
N SER A 43 9.65 -11.20 -2.45
CA SER A 43 8.55 -12.00 -2.98
C SER A 43 8.57 -11.98 -4.51
N ASN A 44 8.11 -13.08 -5.12
CA ASN A 44 8.02 -13.18 -6.57
C ASN A 44 6.90 -12.26 -7.08
N HIS A 45 7.20 -11.57 -8.18
CA HIS A 45 6.22 -10.73 -8.88
C HIS A 45 5.62 -9.62 -8.00
N HIS A 46 6.45 -9.02 -7.12
CA HIS A 46 5.96 -7.97 -6.21
C HIS A 46 5.43 -6.74 -6.97
N CYS A 47 5.87 -6.51 -8.19
CA CYS A 47 5.35 -5.40 -9.01
C CYS A 47 4.05 -5.76 -9.74
N ALA A 48 3.61 -7.01 -9.70
CA ALA A 48 2.41 -7.46 -10.39
C ALA A 48 1.17 -7.40 -9.48
N ILE A 49 1.08 -6.34 -8.67
CA ILE A 49 -0.05 -6.12 -7.78
C ILE A 49 -0.81 -4.88 -8.21
N ASP A 50 -2.02 -4.74 -7.72
CA ASP A 50 -2.90 -3.66 -8.13
C ASP A 50 -2.91 -2.48 -7.16
N CYS A 51 -2.53 -2.72 -5.90
CA CYS A 51 -2.42 -1.68 -4.88
C CYS A 51 -1.52 -2.16 -3.75
N LEU A 52 -0.70 -1.26 -3.22
CA LEU A 52 0.15 -1.53 -2.07
C LEU A 52 -0.23 -0.60 -0.93
N LEU A 53 -0.65 -1.18 0.22
CA LEU A 53 -0.79 -0.43 1.46
C LEU A 53 0.52 -0.57 2.21
N LEU A 54 1.13 0.55 2.57
CA LEU A 54 2.51 0.57 3.02
C LEU A 54 2.66 1.44 4.26
N ASP A 55 3.06 0.82 5.37
CA ASP A 55 3.36 1.56 6.60
C ASP A 55 4.62 2.40 6.38
N VAL A 56 4.56 3.65 6.80
CA VAL A 56 5.72 4.55 6.72
C VAL A 56 6.83 4.09 7.65
N ARG A 57 6.48 3.66 8.87
CA ARG A 57 7.46 3.30 9.90
C ARG A 57 7.63 1.80 9.99
N LEU A 58 8.69 1.31 9.34
CA LEU A 58 9.06 -0.09 9.35
C LEU A 58 10.49 -0.22 9.85
N PRO A 59 10.84 -1.29 10.58
CA PRO A 59 12.24 -1.55 10.90
C PRO A 59 13.02 -1.90 9.62
N GLY A 60 14.29 -1.54 9.59
CA GLY A 60 15.10 -1.71 8.37
C GLY A 60 14.70 -0.68 7.32
N MET A 61 14.43 -1.13 6.11
CA MET A 61 13.96 -0.21 5.06
C MET A 61 12.56 0.28 5.43
N ASN A 62 12.38 1.60 5.55
CA ASN A 62 11.06 2.16 5.88
C ASN A 62 10.18 2.29 4.62
N GLY A 63 8.91 2.69 4.84
CA GLY A 63 7.96 2.78 3.73
C GLY A 63 8.31 3.81 2.68
N ILE A 64 8.86 4.95 3.09
CA ILE A 64 9.26 5.99 2.14
C ILE A 64 10.42 5.49 1.27
N GLU A 65 11.39 4.81 1.89
CA GLU A 65 12.52 4.23 1.16
C GLU A 65 12.07 3.15 0.19
N LEU A 66 11.13 2.30 0.61
CA LEU A 66 10.57 1.28 -0.27
C LEU A 66 9.89 1.92 -1.48
N HIS A 67 9.08 2.94 -1.26
CA HIS A 67 8.39 3.63 -2.35
C HIS A 67 9.39 4.22 -3.35
N ARG A 68 10.44 4.88 -2.86
CA ARG A 68 11.50 5.41 -3.72
C ARG A 68 12.18 4.31 -4.52
N HIS A 69 12.44 3.17 -3.88
CA HIS A 69 13.05 2.02 -4.53
C HIS A 69 12.17 1.52 -5.68
N LEU A 70 10.86 1.41 -5.43
CA LEU A 70 9.92 0.94 -6.45
C LEU A 70 9.87 1.91 -7.63
N VAL A 71 9.81 3.21 -7.37
CA VAL A 71 9.80 4.23 -8.42
C VAL A 71 11.11 4.18 -9.23
N ALA A 72 12.25 4.07 -8.56
CA ALA A 72 13.55 4.03 -9.23
C ALA A 72 13.72 2.79 -10.11
N ASN A 73 13.01 1.72 -9.81
CA ASN A 73 13.07 0.47 -10.58
C ASN A 73 11.89 0.30 -11.54
N HIS A 74 11.19 1.40 -11.82
CA HIS A 74 10.05 1.42 -12.75
C HIS A 74 8.92 0.46 -12.35
N CYS A 75 8.78 0.19 -11.06
CA CYS A 75 7.71 -0.63 -10.51
C CYS A 75 6.51 0.29 -10.23
N GLU A 76 5.67 0.45 -11.22
CA GLU A 76 4.56 1.41 -11.19
C GLU A 76 3.31 0.79 -10.56
N ILE A 77 3.29 0.71 -9.24
CA ILE A 77 2.12 0.25 -8.50
C ILE A 77 1.56 1.40 -7.67
N PRO A 78 0.23 1.52 -7.60
CA PRO A 78 -0.37 2.54 -6.75
C PRO A 78 -0.07 2.26 -5.27
N VAL A 79 0.40 3.27 -4.56
CA VAL A 79 0.78 3.15 -3.14
C VAL A 79 -0.12 4.02 -2.29
N VAL A 80 -0.69 3.41 -1.25
CA VAL A 80 -1.42 4.11 -0.20
C VAL A 80 -0.59 3.95 1.07
N PHE A 81 -0.10 5.06 1.61
CA PHE A 81 0.64 5.02 2.88
C PHE A 81 -0.30 4.92 4.06
N ILE A 82 0.11 4.18 5.08
CA ILE A 82 -0.58 4.13 6.37
C ILE A 82 0.44 4.43 7.46
N THR A 83 0.03 5.13 8.50
CA THR A 83 0.94 5.49 9.58
C THR A 83 0.19 5.72 10.89
N ALA A 84 0.85 5.43 12.01
CA ALA A 84 0.33 5.73 13.34
C ALA A 84 0.53 7.19 13.73
N HIS A 85 1.41 7.91 13.03
CA HIS A 85 1.80 9.27 13.37
C HIS A 85 1.42 10.23 12.26
N GLY A 86 0.31 10.95 12.46
CA GLY A 86 -0.25 11.83 11.44
C GLY A 86 0.23 13.26 11.47
N SER A 87 1.08 13.63 12.44
CA SER A 87 1.51 15.01 12.60
C SER A 87 2.66 15.42 11.69
N GLU A 88 3.16 14.50 10.88
CA GLU A 88 4.30 14.77 10.00
C GLU A 88 3.81 15.24 8.63
N GLU A 89 3.30 16.46 8.58
CA GLU A 89 2.77 17.04 7.35
C GLU A 89 3.80 17.08 6.23
N ALA A 90 5.07 17.31 6.56
CA ALA A 90 6.13 17.30 5.56
C ALA A 90 6.30 15.93 4.89
N VAL A 91 6.19 14.85 5.70
CA VAL A 91 6.27 13.48 5.17
C VAL A 91 5.08 13.18 4.27
N ARG A 92 3.88 13.57 4.71
CA ARG A 92 2.67 13.39 3.92
C ARG A 92 2.77 14.12 2.58
N SER A 93 3.17 15.38 2.61
CA SER A 93 3.30 16.18 1.39
C SER A 93 4.33 15.58 0.44
N GLN A 94 5.47 15.12 0.96
CA GLN A 94 6.49 14.50 0.16
C GLN A 94 6.01 13.20 -0.48
N ALA A 95 5.30 12.36 0.30
CA ALA A 95 4.78 11.10 -0.22
C ALA A 95 3.83 11.33 -1.39
N LEU A 96 2.91 12.29 -1.23
CA LEU A 96 1.95 12.61 -2.29
C LEU A 96 2.63 13.21 -3.53
N ARG A 97 3.63 14.07 -3.32
CA ARG A 97 4.41 14.63 -4.45
C ARG A 97 5.19 13.55 -5.20
N ASN A 98 5.62 12.51 -4.49
CA ASN A 98 6.36 11.39 -5.11
C ASN A 98 5.43 10.37 -5.77
N GLY A 99 4.14 10.65 -5.82
CA GLY A 99 3.19 9.85 -6.57
C GLY A 99 2.33 8.89 -5.77
N ALA A 100 2.36 8.95 -4.42
CA ALA A 100 1.46 8.14 -3.63
C ALA A 100 0.01 8.55 -3.89
N VAL A 101 -0.88 7.56 -3.91
CA VAL A 101 -2.30 7.80 -4.17
C VAL A 101 -2.97 8.45 -2.98
N ASP A 102 -2.62 8.01 -1.77
CA ASP A 102 -3.22 8.54 -0.55
C ASP A 102 -2.30 8.29 0.64
N TYR A 103 -2.68 8.87 1.78
CA TYR A 103 -1.89 8.80 3.01
C TYR A 103 -2.88 8.77 4.18
N LEU A 104 -2.98 7.61 4.83
CA LEU A 104 -3.98 7.36 5.86
C LEU A 104 -3.34 7.26 7.24
N ILE A 105 -4.06 7.75 8.25
CA ILE A 105 -3.59 7.78 9.64
C ILE A 105 -4.36 6.74 10.44
N LYS A 106 -3.64 5.91 11.20
CA LYS A 106 -4.25 4.94 12.10
C LYS A 106 -4.90 5.65 13.30
N PRO A 107 -5.99 5.14 13.86
CA PRO A 107 -6.66 3.90 13.52
C PRO A 107 -7.44 4.01 12.20
N LEU A 108 -7.42 2.93 11.41
CA LEU A 108 -8.02 2.91 10.08
C LEU A 108 -9.49 2.51 10.17
N SER A 109 -10.37 3.27 9.51
CA SER A 109 -11.75 2.84 9.33
C SER A 109 -11.86 2.05 8.03
N GLU A 110 -12.80 1.10 8.01
CA GLU A 110 -13.02 0.29 6.80
C GLU A 110 -13.35 1.15 5.59
N ASP A 111 -14.24 2.13 5.78
CA ASP A 111 -14.67 3.00 4.68
C ASP A 111 -13.50 3.81 4.12
N THR A 112 -12.66 4.37 4.98
CA THR A 112 -11.50 5.16 4.55
C THR A 112 -10.51 4.29 3.77
N VAL A 113 -10.25 3.09 4.26
CA VAL A 113 -9.34 2.15 3.60
C VAL A 113 -9.89 1.74 2.24
N LEU A 114 -11.16 1.33 2.18
CA LEU A 114 -11.76 0.88 0.93
C LEU A 114 -11.84 2.01 -0.11
N ASN A 115 -12.14 3.24 0.32
CA ASN A 115 -12.13 4.38 -0.58
C ASN A 115 -10.75 4.63 -1.17
N ALA A 116 -9.70 4.54 -0.34
CA ALA A 116 -8.33 4.73 -0.82
C ALA A 116 -7.92 3.63 -1.80
N VAL A 117 -8.28 2.38 -1.52
CA VAL A 117 -7.98 1.26 -2.41
C VAL A 117 -8.71 1.42 -3.74
N HIS A 118 -9.98 1.79 -3.73
CA HIS A 118 -10.73 2.03 -4.97
C HIS A 118 -10.11 3.15 -5.79
N LYS A 119 -9.63 4.21 -5.13
CA LYS A 119 -8.91 5.29 -5.79
C LYS A 119 -7.62 4.80 -6.44
N ALA A 120 -6.88 3.94 -5.73
CA ALA A 120 -5.65 3.34 -6.25
C ALA A 120 -5.93 2.43 -7.45
N LEU A 121 -6.98 1.62 -7.38
CA LEU A 121 -7.34 0.74 -8.48
C LEU A 121 -7.73 1.52 -9.74
N ARG A 122 -8.42 2.65 -9.57
CA ARG A 122 -8.74 3.53 -10.70
C ARG A 122 -7.47 4.16 -11.28
N ALA A 123 -6.54 4.57 -10.44
CA ALA A 123 -5.27 5.17 -10.88
C ALA A 123 -4.46 4.17 -11.72
N LYS A 124 -4.39 2.92 -11.29
CA LYS A 124 -3.68 1.88 -12.03
C LYS A 124 -4.34 1.63 -13.38
N ARG A 125 -5.66 1.54 -13.41
CA ARG A 125 -6.39 1.31 -14.66
C ARG A 125 -6.16 2.45 -15.65
N ASP A 126 -6.15 3.69 -15.18
CA ASP A 126 -5.91 4.85 -16.03
C ASP A 126 -4.49 4.87 -16.60
N ASN A 127 -3.51 4.42 -15.82
CA ASN A 127 -2.12 4.35 -16.27
C ASN A 127 -1.85 3.23 -17.28
N GLN A 128 -2.78 2.31 -17.45
CA GLN A 128 -2.64 1.20 -18.40
C GLN A 128 -3.19 1.50 -19.80
N ARG A 129 -3.68 2.71 -19.99
CA ARG A 129 -4.20 3.13 -21.30
C ARG A 129 -3.09 3.53 -22.26
#